data_341f02e68ee72eb217518b9208d68677
#
_entry.id   341f02e68ee72eb217518b9208d68677
#
_cell.length_a   1.000
_cell.length_b   1.000
_cell.length_c   1.000
_cell.angle_alpha   90.00
_cell.angle_beta   90.00
_cell.angle_gamma   90.00
#
_symmetry.space_group_name_H-M   'P 1'
#
loop_
_entity.id
_entity.type
_entity.pdbx_description
1 polymer ?
#
loop_
_entity_poly.entity_id
_entity_poly.type
_entity_poly.pdbx_seq_one_letter_code
_entity_poly.pdbx_strand_id
1 'polypeptide(L)'
;MIWSGLAQLMEAAFAATGWRHVPAGCVATLQRGGRYRRPLDPGWHWVWPGIESLGRPVPLIGHRLDVRTTAAHAALHFQILEPHRAGATLDQVDDWMGAQARDAMRHLPDAAPETLKTELNRRIAGHGLRVVRCSR
;
A
#
# COMPACT_ATOMS: atom_id res chain seq x y z
N MET A 1 -10.79 7.11 -28.45
CA MET A 1 -9.49 6.74 -29.03
C MET A 1 -8.57 7.92 -29.18
N ILE A 2 -9.00 9.03 -29.78
CA ILE A 2 -8.21 10.28 -29.84
C ILE A 2 -7.98 10.84 -28.42
N TRP A 3 -8.94 10.67 -27.52
CA TRP A 3 -8.89 11.18 -26.16
C TRP A 3 -7.85 10.48 -25.27
N SER A 4 -7.63 9.18 -25.45
CA SER A 4 -6.62 8.46 -24.67
C SER A 4 -5.19 8.87 -25.05
N GLY A 5 -4.94 9.14 -26.31
CA GLY A 5 -3.65 9.68 -26.77
C GLY A 5 -3.39 11.08 -26.26
N LEU A 6 -4.43 11.92 -26.22
CA LEU A 6 -4.33 13.29 -25.70
C LEU A 6 -4.05 13.29 -24.20
N ALA A 7 -4.73 12.43 -23.44
CA ALA A 7 -4.50 12.28 -22.01
C ALA A 7 -3.06 11.83 -21.70
N GLN A 8 -2.54 10.87 -22.46
CA GLN A 8 -1.16 10.41 -22.32
C GLN A 8 -0.14 11.50 -22.63
N LEU A 9 -0.40 12.30 -23.68
CA LEU A 9 0.46 13.43 -24.02
C LEU A 9 0.46 14.49 -22.92
N MET A 10 -0.71 14.77 -22.35
CA MET A 10 -0.82 15.73 -21.24
C MET A 10 -0.07 15.22 -20.01
N GLU A 11 -0.23 13.95 -19.66
CA GLU A 11 0.51 13.36 -18.54
C GLU A 11 2.01 13.42 -18.76
N ALA A 12 2.48 13.11 -19.96
CA ALA A 12 3.90 13.20 -20.30
C ALA A 12 4.41 14.65 -20.21
N ALA A 13 3.63 15.62 -20.65
CA ALA A 13 3.99 17.02 -20.58
C ALA A 13 4.05 17.50 -19.11
N PHE A 14 3.08 17.14 -18.29
CA PHE A 14 3.09 17.47 -16.87
C PHE A 14 4.22 16.75 -16.13
N ALA A 15 4.50 15.49 -16.49
CA ALA A 15 5.63 14.76 -15.92
C ALA A 15 6.97 15.46 -16.17
N ALA A 16 7.16 16.04 -17.36
CA ALA A 16 8.39 16.78 -17.70
C ALA A 16 8.56 18.05 -16.85
N THR A 17 7.46 18.65 -16.38
CA THR A 17 7.50 19.88 -15.56
C THR A 17 7.53 19.62 -14.06
N GLY A 18 7.42 18.37 -13.62
CA GLY A 18 7.43 18.03 -12.19
C GLY A 18 6.04 17.86 -11.57
N TRP A 19 4.98 18.14 -12.31
CA TRP A 19 3.63 17.83 -11.83
C TRP A 19 3.33 16.33 -11.92
N ARG A 20 2.80 15.78 -10.83
CA ARG A 20 2.43 14.37 -10.74
C ARG A 20 1.01 14.22 -10.23
N HIS A 21 0.30 13.25 -10.76
CA HIS A 21 -1.08 12.96 -10.38
C HIS A 21 -1.16 11.66 -9.60
N VAL A 22 -1.78 11.72 -8.42
CA VAL A 22 -2.13 10.55 -7.62
C VAL A 22 -3.61 10.25 -7.86
N PRO A 23 -3.95 9.05 -8.37
CA PRO A 23 -5.34 8.70 -8.67
C PRO A 23 -6.23 8.72 -7.43
N ALA A 24 -7.54 8.93 -7.64
CA ALA A 24 -8.52 8.84 -6.57
C ALA A 24 -8.50 7.45 -5.93
N GLY A 25 -8.65 7.38 -4.61
CA GLY A 25 -8.62 6.13 -3.87
C GLY A 25 -7.22 5.53 -3.68
N CYS A 26 -6.18 6.22 -4.11
CA CYS A 26 -4.78 5.79 -3.96
C CYS A 26 -3.99 6.79 -3.13
N VAL A 27 -2.82 6.34 -2.68
CA VAL A 27 -1.81 7.17 -2.05
C VAL A 27 -0.47 6.81 -2.68
N ALA A 28 0.43 7.76 -2.80
CA ALA A 28 1.78 7.52 -3.31
C ALA A 28 2.81 8.07 -2.34
N THR A 29 3.98 7.44 -2.27
CA THR A 29 5.05 7.90 -1.39
C THR A 29 5.94 8.90 -2.11
N LEU A 30 6.27 10.00 -1.45
CA LEU A 30 7.23 10.98 -1.92
C LEU A 30 8.61 10.62 -1.35
N GLN A 31 9.59 10.51 -2.23
CA GLN A 31 10.98 10.26 -1.86
C GLN A 31 11.85 11.43 -2.30
N ARG A 32 12.82 11.77 -1.50
CA ARG A 32 13.80 12.80 -1.81
C ARG A 32 15.21 12.26 -1.59
N GLY A 33 16.00 12.25 -2.63
CA GLY A 33 17.36 11.68 -2.56
C GLY A 33 17.35 10.20 -2.18
N GLY A 34 16.35 9.45 -2.61
CA GLY A 34 16.18 8.03 -2.28
C GLY A 34 15.63 7.74 -0.90
N ARG A 35 15.24 8.78 -0.15
CA ARG A 35 14.68 8.63 1.21
C ARG A 35 13.21 8.99 1.23
N TYR A 36 12.43 8.20 1.96
CA TYR A 36 11.01 8.47 2.20
C TYR A 36 10.85 9.82 2.91
N ARG A 37 9.86 10.59 2.46
CA ARG A 37 9.49 11.87 3.09
C ARG A 37 8.08 11.83 3.69
N ARG A 38 7.08 11.59 2.83
CA ARG A 38 5.67 11.57 3.25
C ARG A 38 4.80 10.89 2.20
N PRO A 39 3.60 10.41 2.55
CA PRO A 39 2.62 10.00 1.57
C PRO A 39 1.93 11.22 0.96
N LEU A 40 1.55 11.12 -0.30
CA LEU A 40 0.76 12.14 -1.01
C LEU A 40 -0.65 11.63 -1.23
N ASP A 41 -1.62 12.45 -0.87
CA ASP A 41 -3.04 12.19 -1.06
C ASP A 41 -3.43 12.26 -2.54
N PRO A 42 -4.63 11.76 -2.93
CA PRO A 42 -5.09 11.89 -4.31
C PRO A 42 -5.10 13.35 -4.78
N GLY A 43 -4.74 13.57 -6.04
CA GLY A 43 -4.70 14.87 -6.66
C GLY A 43 -3.37 15.17 -7.32
N TRP A 44 -3.20 16.43 -7.72
CA TRP A 44 -2.00 16.91 -8.36
C TRP A 44 -1.00 17.43 -7.33
N HIS A 45 0.28 17.02 -7.49
CA HIS A 45 1.36 17.41 -6.60
C HIS A 45 2.58 17.83 -7.40
N TRP A 46 3.31 18.82 -6.87
CA TRP A 46 4.59 19.19 -7.42
C TRP A 46 5.69 18.32 -6.83
N VAL A 47 6.47 17.69 -7.72
CA VAL A 47 7.61 16.85 -7.37
C VAL A 47 8.84 17.45 -8.06
N TRP A 48 9.86 17.82 -7.28
CA TRP A 48 11.06 18.45 -7.81
C TRP A 48 11.83 17.50 -8.74
N PRO A 49 11.93 17.80 -10.06
CA PRO A 49 12.65 16.92 -10.99
C PRO A 49 14.09 16.72 -10.58
N GLY A 50 14.57 15.47 -10.63
CA GLY A 50 15.95 15.12 -10.30
C GLY A 50 16.30 15.06 -8.82
N ILE A 51 15.43 15.58 -7.95
CA ILE A 51 15.63 15.60 -6.49
C ILE A 51 14.64 14.70 -5.81
N GLU A 52 13.37 14.83 -6.17
CA GLU A 52 12.27 14.06 -5.60
C GLU A 52 11.74 13.06 -6.62
N SER A 53 11.19 11.97 -6.13
CA SER A 53 10.54 10.95 -6.94
C SER A 53 9.25 10.49 -6.28
N LEU A 54 8.33 10.01 -7.10
CA LEU A 54 7.05 9.50 -6.64
C LEU A 54 7.04 7.98 -6.78
N GLY A 55 6.66 7.28 -5.70
CA GLY A 55 6.46 5.84 -5.74
C GLY A 55 5.21 5.48 -6.53
N ARG A 56 4.96 4.17 -6.69
CA ARG A 56 3.76 3.70 -7.36
C ARG A 56 2.53 4.07 -6.55
N PRO A 57 1.41 4.43 -7.21
CA PRO A 57 0.15 4.62 -6.50
C PRO A 57 -0.28 3.32 -5.81
N VAL A 58 -0.61 3.42 -4.53
CA VAL A 58 -1.04 2.29 -3.71
C VAL A 58 -2.52 2.46 -3.42
N PRO A 59 -3.39 1.53 -3.85
CA PRO A 59 -4.81 1.60 -3.51
C PRO A 59 -5.02 1.56 -2.00
N LEU A 60 -5.94 2.38 -1.50
CA LEU A 60 -6.25 2.41 -0.07
C LEU A 60 -7.11 1.22 0.36
N ILE A 61 -7.91 0.67 -0.56
CA ILE A 61 -8.81 -0.46 -0.30
C ILE A 61 -8.62 -1.55 -1.35
N GLY A 62 -9.16 -2.73 -1.08
CA GLY A 62 -9.18 -3.82 -2.04
C GLY A 62 -7.91 -4.65 -2.11
N HIS A 63 -7.02 -4.54 -1.14
CA HIS A 63 -5.84 -5.39 -1.07
C HIS A 63 -6.21 -6.82 -0.70
N ARG A 64 -5.79 -7.76 -1.52
CA ARG A 64 -5.92 -9.19 -1.26
C ARG A 64 -4.55 -9.83 -1.24
N LEU A 65 -4.31 -10.66 -0.26
CA LEU A 65 -3.04 -11.34 -0.10
C LEU A 65 -3.26 -12.79 0.29
N ASP A 66 -2.67 -13.71 -0.46
CA ASP A 66 -2.65 -15.13 -0.13
C ASP A 66 -1.33 -15.44 0.57
N VAL A 67 -1.42 -15.94 1.80
CA VAL A 67 -0.26 -16.23 2.63
C VAL A 67 -0.20 -17.74 2.89
N ARG A 68 0.96 -18.33 2.64
CA ARG A 68 1.19 -19.76 2.85
C ARG A 68 2.38 -19.95 3.80
N THR A 69 2.20 -20.89 4.71
CA THR A 69 3.28 -21.44 5.52
C THR A 69 3.36 -22.94 5.28
N THR A 70 4.35 -23.61 5.86
CA THR A 70 4.47 -25.08 5.76
C THR A 70 3.28 -25.82 6.34
N ALA A 71 2.57 -25.22 7.29
CA ALA A 71 1.46 -25.84 8.01
C ALA A 71 0.08 -25.26 7.69
N ALA A 72 0.01 -24.09 7.05
CA ALA A 72 -1.25 -23.37 6.91
C ALA A 72 -1.26 -22.46 5.69
N HIS A 73 -2.49 -22.09 5.29
CA HIS A 73 -2.74 -21.16 4.19
C HIS A 73 -3.87 -20.22 4.63
N ALA A 74 -3.74 -18.94 4.29
CA ALA A 74 -4.76 -17.95 4.60
C ALA A 74 -4.86 -16.91 3.49
N ALA A 75 -6.07 -16.43 3.24
CA ALA A 75 -6.33 -15.30 2.36
C ALA A 75 -6.76 -14.10 3.20
N LEU A 76 -6.11 -12.97 2.98
CA LEU A 76 -6.34 -11.74 3.73
C LEU A 76 -6.87 -10.66 2.80
N HIS A 77 -7.87 -9.93 3.29
CA HIS A 77 -8.32 -8.69 2.66
C HIS A 77 -8.06 -7.56 3.66
N PHE A 78 -7.28 -6.57 3.25
CA PHE A 78 -6.92 -5.47 4.12
C PHE A 78 -7.04 -4.13 3.41
N GLN A 79 -7.05 -3.07 4.20
CA GLN A 79 -7.13 -1.69 3.71
C GLN A 79 -6.18 -0.79 4.48
N ILE A 80 -5.81 0.32 3.87
CA ILE A 80 -4.97 1.35 4.47
C ILE A 80 -5.89 2.45 4.99
N LEU A 81 -5.94 2.62 6.31
CA LEU A 81 -6.76 3.64 6.96
C LEU A 81 -6.01 4.96 7.13
N GLU A 82 -4.75 4.88 7.53
CA GLU A 82 -3.92 6.05 7.81
C GLU A 82 -2.57 5.92 7.11
N PRO A 83 -2.46 6.45 5.86
CA PRO A 83 -1.21 6.33 5.09
C PRO A 83 0.01 6.91 5.79
N HIS A 84 -0.18 7.98 6.58
CA HIS A 84 0.94 8.60 7.30
C HIS A 84 1.55 7.67 8.34
N ARG A 85 0.75 6.83 8.99
CA ARG A 85 1.25 5.84 9.94
C ARG A 85 1.98 4.69 9.27
N ALA A 86 1.53 4.29 8.08
CA ALA A 86 2.20 3.26 7.31
C ALA A 86 3.58 3.73 6.81
N GLY A 87 3.69 5.01 6.47
CA GLY A 87 4.96 5.62 6.11
C GLY A 87 5.66 4.94 4.95
N ALA A 88 6.94 4.67 5.10
CA ALA A 88 7.75 4.03 4.07
C ALA A 88 7.30 2.60 3.74
N THR A 89 6.52 1.96 4.62
CA THR A 89 5.98 0.62 4.39
C THR A 89 5.00 0.57 3.22
N LEU A 90 4.41 1.72 2.83
CA LEU A 90 3.45 1.78 1.73
C LEU A 90 3.97 1.20 0.41
N ASP A 91 5.23 1.42 0.10
CA ASP A 91 5.82 0.92 -1.15
C ASP A 91 5.93 -0.61 -1.19
N GLN A 92 5.96 -1.25 -0.01
CA GLN A 92 6.10 -2.69 0.14
C GLN A 92 5.02 -3.25 1.07
N VAL A 93 3.83 -2.66 1.03
CA VAL A 93 2.76 -2.98 1.98
C VAL A 93 2.34 -4.45 1.92
N ASP A 94 2.26 -5.03 0.72
CA ASP A 94 1.89 -6.44 0.56
C ASP A 94 2.96 -7.37 1.13
N ASP A 95 4.23 -7.09 0.90
CA ASP A 95 5.34 -7.88 1.43
C ASP A 95 5.41 -7.77 2.96
N TRP A 96 5.25 -6.57 3.49
CA TRP A 96 5.24 -6.34 4.92
C TRP A 96 4.06 -7.04 5.60
N MET A 97 2.87 -6.91 5.03
CA MET A 97 1.67 -7.58 5.55
C MET A 97 1.83 -9.10 5.49
N GLY A 98 2.40 -9.63 4.40
CA GLY A 98 2.68 -11.04 4.25
C GLY A 98 3.62 -11.56 5.34
N ALA A 99 4.66 -10.80 5.68
CA ALA A 99 5.58 -11.15 6.76
C ALA A 99 4.88 -11.18 8.12
N GLN A 100 4.04 -10.19 8.40
CA GLN A 100 3.25 -10.15 9.64
C GLN A 100 2.29 -11.33 9.74
N ALA A 101 1.61 -11.65 8.63
CA ALA A 101 0.67 -12.76 8.58
C ALA A 101 1.37 -14.11 8.79
N ARG A 102 2.51 -14.34 8.14
CA ARG A 102 3.29 -15.57 8.33
C ARG A 102 3.76 -15.72 9.76
N ASP A 103 4.23 -14.65 10.37
CA ASP A 103 4.67 -14.67 11.76
C ASP A 103 3.50 -14.99 12.72
N ALA A 104 2.36 -14.37 12.52
CA ALA A 104 1.15 -14.65 13.29
C ALA A 104 0.70 -16.11 13.13
N MET A 105 0.74 -16.63 11.91
CA MET A 105 0.37 -18.03 11.64
C MET A 105 1.32 -19.03 12.27
N ARG A 106 2.59 -18.70 12.39
CA ARG A 106 3.58 -19.54 13.10
C ARG A 106 3.31 -19.60 14.60
N HIS A 107 2.89 -18.48 15.17
CA HIS A 107 2.55 -18.42 16.61
C HIS A 107 1.19 -19.03 16.91
N LEU A 108 0.27 -19.02 15.96
CA LEU A 108 -1.10 -19.50 16.11
C LEU A 108 -1.46 -20.44 14.95
N PRO A 109 -0.80 -21.62 14.84
CA PRO A 109 -0.96 -22.49 13.66
C PRO A 109 -2.37 -23.05 13.50
N ASP A 110 -3.08 -23.29 14.61
CA ASP A 110 -4.43 -23.87 14.60
C ASP A 110 -5.54 -22.86 14.88
N ALA A 111 -5.22 -21.56 14.82
CA ALA A 111 -6.19 -20.53 15.14
C ALA A 111 -7.29 -20.45 14.07
N ALA A 112 -8.50 -20.17 14.52
CA ALA A 112 -9.61 -19.86 13.63
C ALA A 112 -9.35 -18.56 12.85
N PRO A 113 -9.96 -18.36 11.66
CA PRO A 113 -9.74 -17.15 10.89
C PRO A 113 -10.01 -15.87 11.66
N GLU A 114 -11.03 -15.84 12.50
CA GLU A 114 -11.35 -14.67 13.32
C GLU A 114 -10.28 -14.38 14.38
N THR A 115 -9.68 -15.40 14.96
CA THR A 115 -8.59 -15.24 15.91
C THR A 115 -7.34 -14.72 15.23
N LEU A 116 -7.03 -15.21 14.04
CA LEU A 116 -5.92 -14.74 13.23
C LEU A 116 -6.12 -13.27 12.82
N LYS A 117 -7.31 -12.92 12.40
CA LYS A 117 -7.68 -11.53 12.07
C LYS A 117 -7.47 -10.60 13.27
N THR A 118 -7.93 -10.98 14.44
CA THR A 118 -7.77 -10.20 15.68
C THR A 118 -6.30 -9.99 16.02
N GLU A 119 -5.49 -11.05 15.95
CA GLU A 119 -4.06 -10.96 16.23
C GLU A 119 -3.34 -10.07 15.21
N LEU A 120 -3.67 -10.21 13.93
CA LEU A 120 -3.11 -9.35 12.89
C LEU A 120 -3.47 -7.88 13.09
N ASN A 121 -4.74 -7.59 13.38
CA ASN A 121 -5.17 -6.22 13.64
C ASN A 121 -4.47 -5.61 14.85
N ARG A 122 -4.21 -6.41 15.88
CA ARG A 122 -3.42 -5.97 17.03
C ARG A 122 -1.99 -5.57 16.63
N ARG A 123 -1.36 -6.37 15.77
CA ARG A 123 0.03 -6.12 15.32
C ARG A 123 0.15 -4.91 14.41
N ILE A 124 -0.83 -4.71 13.53
CA ILE A 124 -0.74 -3.70 12.46
C ILE A 124 -1.45 -2.39 12.79
N ALA A 125 -2.16 -2.30 13.91
CA ALA A 125 -2.95 -1.11 14.25
C ALA A 125 -2.10 0.17 14.30
N GLY A 126 -0.88 0.07 14.82
CA GLY A 126 0.05 1.20 14.87
C GLY A 126 0.57 1.67 13.51
N HIS A 127 0.37 0.89 12.46
CA HIS A 127 0.83 1.21 11.10
C HIS A 127 -0.29 1.74 10.19
N GLY A 128 -1.47 2.00 10.77
CA GLY A 128 -2.58 2.54 10.00
C GLY A 128 -3.24 1.58 9.02
N LEU A 129 -3.06 0.28 9.21
CA LEU A 129 -3.62 -0.78 8.38
C LEU A 129 -4.69 -1.55 9.15
N ARG A 130 -5.63 -2.15 8.42
CA ARG A 130 -6.67 -2.98 9.01
C ARG A 130 -6.99 -4.17 8.12
N VAL A 131 -7.01 -5.35 8.72
CA VAL A 131 -7.53 -6.55 8.07
C VAL A 131 -9.05 -6.53 8.19
N VAL A 132 -9.71 -6.54 7.05
CA VAL A 132 -11.18 -6.50 6.97
C VAL A 132 -11.75 -7.91 6.99
N ARG A 133 -11.07 -8.85 6.32
CA ARG A 133 -11.52 -10.23 6.19
C ARG A 133 -10.31 -11.17 6.16
N CYS A 134 -10.45 -12.28 6.85
CA CYS A 134 -9.47 -13.37 6.83
C CYS A 134 -10.22 -14.67 6.57
N SER A 135 -9.70 -15.49 5.67
CA SER A 135 -10.21 -16.85 5.42
C SER A 135 -9.05 -17.85 5.34
N ARG A 136 -9.30 -19.06 5.77
CA ARG A 136 -8.32 -20.14 5.75
C ARG A 136 -8.75 -21.25 4.81
#